data_c4f7b0b819020f5a944c7508a02d3d92
#
_entry.id   c4f7b0b819020f5a944c7508a02d3d92
#
_cell.length_a   1.000
_cell.length_b   1.000
_cell.length_c   1.000
_cell.angle_alpha   90.00
_cell.angle_beta   90.00
_cell.angle_gamma   90.00
#
_symmetry.space_group_name_H-M   'P 1'
#
loop_
_entity.id
_entity.type
_entity.pdbx_description
1 polymer ?
#
loop_
_entity_poly.entity_id
_entity_poly.type
_entity_poly.pdbx_seq_one_letter_code
_entity_poly.pdbx_strand_id
1 'polypeptide(L)'
;MGKLKILKSGQTDIDSTDIWRFTFHSDYPTFKIFSSGTVDVTMLATTDEIYYDISHNLGYKPLFFAYLEYNNVTIPIFGDGSGIFDVSILDIYGDPTSIITYSTLSDTTLRLGLLSTPYAVGSNTTFTLSWIIVLDEF
;
A
#
# COMPACT_ATOMS: atom_id res chain seq x y z
N MET A 1 -24.80 15.12 17.92
CA MET A 1 -24.65 13.78 17.36
C MET A 1 -24.23 12.81 18.47
N GLY A 2 -24.86 11.65 18.54
CA GLY A 2 -24.50 10.64 19.53
C GLY A 2 -23.08 10.10 19.31
N LYS A 3 -22.40 9.76 20.41
CA LYS A 3 -21.08 9.15 20.35
C LYS A 3 -21.22 7.63 20.31
N LEU A 4 -20.42 6.98 19.48
CA LEU A 4 -20.35 5.53 19.45
C LEU A 4 -19.14 5.07 20.27
N LYS A 5 -19.39 4.17 21.21
CA LYS A 5 -18.37 3.53 22.04
C LYS A 5 -18.61 2.02 22.07
N ILE A 6 -17.56 1.24 21.93
CA ILE A 6 -17.60 -0.22 22.06
C ILE A 6 -16.63 -0.63 23.16
N LEU A 7 -17.16 -1.13 24.26
CA LEU A 7 -16.36 -1.59 25.41
C LEU A 7 -15.61 -2.89 25.08
N LYS A 8 -14.43 -3.04 25.65
CA LYS A 8 -13.75 -4.33 25.68
C LYS A 8 -14.52 -5.32 26.55
N SER A 9 -14.39 -6.59 26.26
CA SER A 9 -14.99 -7.65 27.06
C SER A 9 -14.58 -7.53 28.54
N GLY A 10 -15.55 -7.63 29.42
CA GLY A 10 -15.35 -7.48 30.89
C GLY A 10 -15.35 -6.04 31.39
N GLN A 11 -15.52 -5.03 30.55
CA GLN A 11 -15.69 -3.63 30.93
C GLN A 11 -17.17 -3.26 30.98
N THR A 12 -17.58 -2.46 31.93
CA THR A 12 -18.99 -2.06 32.15
C THR A 12 -19.23 -0.55 32.19
N ASP A 13 -18.15 0.24 32.25
CA ASP A 13 -18.25 1.70 32.37
C ASP A 13 -18.18 2.38 31.01
N ILE A 14 -19.35 2.60 30.39
CA ILE A 14 -19.49 3.27 29.08
C ILE A 14 -19.15 4.77 29.15
N ASP A 15 -19.22 5.38 30.33
CA ASP A 15 -18.96 6.80 30.54
C ASP A 15 -17.50 7.11 30.87
N SER A 16 -16.67 6.05 30.99
CA SER A 16 -15.23 6.21 31.21
C SER A 16 -14.57 7.07 30.13
N THR A 17 -13.63 7.89 30.54
CA THR A 17 -12.71 8.63 29.67
C THR A 17 -11.41 7.87 29.39
N ASP A 18 -11.23 6.72 30.03
CA ASP A 18 -10.06 5.87 29.83
C ASP A 18 -10.19 5.09 28.52
N ILE A 19 -9.42 5.52 27.51
CA ILE A 19 -9.45 4.94 26.16
C ILE A 19 -9.12 3.45 26.11
N TRP A 20 -8.35 2.95 27.09
CA TRP A 20 -7.96 1.54 27.13
C TRP A 20 -9.11 0.59 27.45
N ARG A 21 -10.23 1.12 27.92
CA ARG A 21 -11.46 0.35 28.19
C ARG A 21 -12.29 0.08 26.95
N PHE A 22 -11.99 0.77 25.83
CA PHE A 22 -12.77 0.67 24.61
C PHE A 22 -12.00 -0.10 23.53
N THR A 23 -12.74 -0.85 22.74
CA THR A 23 -12.27 -1.36 21.45
C THR A 23 -12.38 -0.26 20.38
N PHE A 24 -13.43 0.58 20.51
CA PHE A 24 -13.67 1.71 19.64
C PHE A 24 -14.31 2.85 20.42
N HIS A 25 -13.92 4.07 20.10
CA HIS A 25 -14.52 5.28 20.67
C HIS A 25 -14.51 6.40 19.62
N SER A 26 -15.66 6.98 19.31
CA SER A 26 -15.81 7.93 18.20
C SER A 26 -15.13 9.29 18.42
N ASP A 27 -14.76 9.63 19.66
CA ASP A 27 -14.06 10.89 19.96
C ASP A 27 -12.54 10.78 19.78
N TYR A 28 -12.01 9.55 19.64
CA TYR A 28 -10.59 9.35 19.45
C TYR A 28 -10.32 9.07 17.97
N PRO A 29 -9.19 9.56 17.47
CA PRO A 29 -8.85 9.35 16.08
C PRO A 29 -8.73 7.85 15.81
N THR A 30 -9.69 7.33 15.09
CA THR A 30 -9.57 6.05 14.41
C THR A 30 -8.90 6.30 13.07
N PHE A 31 -8.12 5.37 12.59
CA PHE A 31 -7.56 5.46 11.26
C PHE A 31 -8.67 5.74 10.25
N LYS A 32 -8.63 6.92 9.66
CA LYS A 32 -9.55 7.30 8.60
C LYS A 32 -8.88 7.06 7.27
N ILE A 33 -9.55 6.36 6.38
CA ILE A 33 -9.08 6.22 5.02
C ILE A 33 -9.22 7.59 4.33
N PHE A 34 -8.10 8.14 3.90
CA PHE A 34 -8.05 9.37 3.10
C PHE A 34 -8.28 9.05 1.62
N SER A 35 -7.57 8.07 1.10
CA SER A 35 -7.65 7.65 -0.29
C SER A 35 -7.38 6.16 -0.39
N SER A 36 -8.06 5.52 -1.29
CA SER A 36 -7.77 4.15 -1.70
C SER A 36 -8.03 4.00 -3.18
N GLY A 37 -7.35 3.07 -3.80
CA GLY A 37 -7.54 2.82 -5.22
C GLY A 37 -6.81 1.59 -5.70
N THR A 38 -7.05 1.29 -6.96
CA THR A 38 -6.43 0.19 -7.69
C THR A 38 -6.14 0.66 -9.10
N VAL A 39 -5.00 0.32 -9.64
CA VAL A 39 -4.60 0.64 -11.01
C VAL A 39 -3.82 -0.50 -11.63
N ASP A 40 -4.08 -0.76 -12.89
CA ASP A 40 -3.26 -1.66 -13.68
C ASP A 40 -2.12 -0.89 -14.33
N VAL A 41 -0.90 -1.39 -14.14
CA VAL A 41 0.31 -0.84 -14.76
C VAL A 41 0.94 -1.90 -15.65
N THR A 42 1.34 -1.53 -16.84
CA THR A 42 1.94 -2.45 -17.81
C THR A 42 3.41 -2.13 -17.98
N MET A 43 4.26 -3.06 -17.60
CA MET A 43 5.68 -3.02 -17.90
C MET A 43 5.87 -3.53 -19.33
N LEU A 44 6.42 -2.69 -20.19
CA LEU A 44 6.68 -3.06 -21.59
C LEU A 44 7.87 -4.00 -21.67
N ALA A 45 7.93 -4.81 -22.71
CA ALA A 45 8.99 -5.79 -22.93
C ALA A 45 10.43 -5.23 -22.91
N THR A 46 10.58 -3.94 -23.19
CA THR A 46 11.87 -3.23 -23.25
C THR A 46 12.10 -2.31 -22.05
N THR A 47 11.18 -2.29 -21.09
CA THR A 47 11.24 -1.40 -19.91
C THR A 47 11.62 -2.22 -18.69
N ASP A 48 12.55 -1.72 -17.90
CA ASP A 48 13.02 -2.32 -16.66
C ASP A 48 12.43 -1.69 -15.41
N GLU A 49 11.76 -0.55 -15.55
CA GLU A 49 11.12 0.17 -14.44
C GLU A 49 9.77 0.75 -14.87
N ILE A 50 8.79 0.67 -13.97
CA ILE A 50 7.50 1.37 -14.08
C ILE A 50 7.07 1.83 -12.69
N TYR A 51 6.40 2.98 -12.62
CA TYR A 51 5.82 3.49 -11.38
C TYR A 51 4.49 4.17 -11.59
N TYR A 52 3.75 4.34 -10.49
CA TYR A 52 2.51 5.09 -10.42
C TYR A 52 2.54 6.06 -9.24
N ASP A 53 2.22 7.33 -9.50
CA ASP A 53 2.20 8.40 -8.51
C ASP A 53 0.77 8.68 -8.05
N ILE A 54 0.57 8.64 -6.74
CA ILE A 54 -0.68 8.96 -6.07
C ILE A 54 -0.50 10.28 -5.32
N SER A 55 -1.17 11.34 -5.79
CA SER A 55 -1.14 12.64 -5.11
C SER A 55 -2.07 12.63 -3.91
N HIS A 56 -1.57 12.96 -2.72
CA HIS A 56 -2.38 13.10 -1.52
C HIS A 56 -2.41 14.53 -0.97
N ASN A 57 -1.37 15.33 -1.21
CA ASN A 57 -1.31 16.76 -0.83
C ASN A 57 -1.61 17.06 0.65
N LEU A 58 -1.29 16.14 1.54
CA LEU A 58 -1.57 16.28 2.97
C LEU A 58 -0.61 17.23 3.69
N GLY A 59 0.55 17.54 3.11
CA GLY A 59 1.58 18.37 3.73
C GLY A 59 2.43 17.63 4.77
N TYR A 60 2.25 16.33 4.90
CA TYR A 60 3.04 15.43 5.74
C TYR A 60 3.07 14.02 5.12
N LYS A 61 3.92 13.14 5.61
CA LYS A 61 4.03 11.75 5.15
C LYS A 61 3.00 10.88 5.89
N PRO A 62 1.88 10.50 5.26
CA PRO A 62 0.85 9.68 5.91
C PRO A 62 1.27 8.21 6.02
N LEU A 63 0.58 7.48 6.91
CA LEU A 63 0.63 6.03 6.88
C LEU A 63 -0.08 5.51 5.63
N PHE A 64 0.50 4.52 4.98
CA PHE A 64 -0.12 3.87 3.83
C PHE A 64 0.07 2.36 3.86
N PHE A 65 -0.79 1.67 3.15
CA PHE A 65 -0.67 0.25 2.82
C PHE A 65 -0.78 0.12 1.31
N ALA A 66 0.08 -0.68 0.73
CA ALA A 66 0.07 -0.93 -0.71
C ALA A 66 0.37 -2.40 -1.02
N TYR A 67 -0.17 -2.86 -2.12
CA TYR A 67 -0.07 -4.24 -2.56
C TYR A 67 0.14 -4.29 -4.07
N LEU A 68 0.91 -5.27 -4.50
CA LEU A 68 1.02 -5.69 -5.89
C LEU A 68 0.30 -7.02 -6.07
N GLU A 69 -0.47 -7.16 -7.13
CA GLU A 69 -1.10 -8.41 -7.51
C GLU A 69 -0.66 -8.81 -8.92
N TYR A 70 -0.27 -10.07 -9.06
CA TYR A 70 0.07 -10.69 -10.32
C TYR A 70 -0.19 -12.20 -10.24
N ASN A 71 -0.89 -12.77 -11.24
CA ASN A 71 -1.21 -14.20 -11.32
C ASN A 71 -1.78 -14.78 -9.99
N ASN A 72 -2.72 -14.08 -9.36
CA ASN A 72 -3.33 -14.45 -8.08
C ASN A 72 -2.34 -14.49 -6.89
N VAL A 73 -1.18 -13.90 -7.03
CA VAL A 73 -0.24 -13.69 -5.93
C VAL A 73 -0.31 -12.23 -5.52
N THR A 74 -0.57 -11.97 -4.23
CA THR A 74 -0.62 -10.62 -3.66
C THR A 74 0.60 -10.40 -2.77
N ILE A 75 1.32 -9.33 -3.01
CA ILE A 75 2.57 -9.00 -2.31
C ILE A 75 2.45 -7.61 -1.71
N PRO A 76 2.70 -7.46 -0.40
CA PRO A 76 2.72 -6.15 0.21
C PRO A 76 3.92 -5.34 -0.28
N ILE A 77 3.69 -4.04 -0.52
CA ILE A 77 4.75 -3.07 -0.82
C ILE A 77 5.00 -2.30 0.48
N PHE A 78 6.18 -2.47 1.06
CA PHE A 78 6.55 -1.79 2.29
C PHE A 78 7.11 -0.39 2.01
N GLY A 79 6.82 0.56 2.92
CA GLY A 79 7.35 1.91 2.83
C GLY A 79 8.87 1.93 3.00
N ASP A 80 9.56 2.78 2.25
CA ASP A 80 11.02 2.97 2.20
C ASP A 80 11.85 1.69 1.94
N GLY A 81 11.19 0.56 1.77
CA GLY A 81 11.80 -0.74 1.50
C GLY A 81 11.43 -1.27 0.12
N SER A 82 12.30 -2.11 -0.39
CA SER A 82 12.03 -2.92 -1.57
C SER A 82 11.69 -4.34 -1.15
N GLY A 83 10.62 -4.88 -1.70
CA GLY A 83 10.34 -6.31 -1.65
C GLY A 83 10.79 -6.96 -2.96
N ILE A 84 11.42 -8.11 -2.89
CA ILE A 84 11.74 -8.91 -4.06
C ILE A 84 10.77 -10.06 -4.11
N PHE A 85 10.15 -10.28 -5.28
CA PHE A 85 9.42 -11.51 -5.50
C PHE A 85 9.77 -12.09 -6.88
N ASP A 86 9.90 -13.40 -6.89
CA ASP A 86 10.13 -14.12 -8.12
C ASP A 86 8.80 -14.36 -8.82
N VAL A 87 8.72 -13.92 -10.04
CA VAL A 87 7.57 -14.17 -10.90
C VAL A 87 8.00 -15.07 -12.05
N SER A 88 7.06 -15.87 -12.52
CA SER A 88 7.28 -16.69 -13.72
C SER A 88 7.22 -15.84 -15.00
N ILE A 89 7.89 -14.70 -14.99
CA ILE A 89 8.12 -13.85 -16.15
C ILE A 89 9.50 -14.17 -16.66
N LEU A 90 9.60 -14.36 -17.95
CA LEU A 90 10.88 -14.58 -18.61
C LEU A 90 11.41 -13.23 -19.10
N ASP A 91 12.72 -13.03 -18.96
CA ASP A 91 13.39 -11.89 -19.56
C ASP A 91 13.49 -12.04 -21.10
N ILE A 92 14.15 -11.11 -21.75
CA ILE A 92 14.34 -11.13 -23.22
C ILE A 92 15.18 -12.32 -23.71
N TYR A 93 15.87 -13.03 -22.79
CA TYR A 93 16.66 -14.22 -23.08
C TYR A 93 15.96 -15.53 -22.71
N GLY A 94 14.77 -15.44 -22.10
CA GLY A 94 14.00 -16.60 -21.64
C GLY A 94 14.36 -17.07 -20.23
N ASP A 95 15.13 -16.28 -19.47
CA ASP A 95 15.47 -16.57 -18.08
C ASP A 95 14.44 -15.99 -17.11
N PRO A 96 14.23 -16.59 -15.93
CA PRO A 96 13.32 -16.05 -14.92
C PRO A 96 13.77 -14.65 -14.47
N THR A 97 12.81 -13.73 -14.42
CA THR A 97 13.02 -12.34 -13.99
C THR A 97 12.44 -12.14 -12.60
N SER A 98 13.21 -11.51 -11.73
CA SER A 98 12.75 -11.05 -10.43
C SER A 98 12.19 -9.63 -10.53
N ILE A 99 11.06 -9.38 -9.88
CA ILE A 99 10.48 -8.06 -9.76
C ILE A 99 10.76 -7.52 -8.36
N ILE A 100 11.33 -6.34 -8.29
CA ILE A 100 11.50 -5.58 -7.06
C ILE A 100 10.38 -4.56 -6.96
N THR A 101 9.63 -4.61 -5.87
CA THR A 101 8.66 -3.56 -5.56
C THR A 101 9.32 -2.51 -4.68
N TYR A 102 9.01 -1.25 -4.90
CA TYR A 102 9.48 -0.17 -4.04
C TYR A 102 8.39 0.88 -3.84
N SER A 103 8.54 1.69 -2.82
CA SER A 103 7.71 2.87 -2.60
C SER A 103 8.55 4.04 -2.14
N THR A 104 8.15 5.24 -2.54
CA THR A 104 8.68 6.48 -1.99
C THR A 104 7.53 7.37 -1.54
N LEU A 105 7.68 8.02 -0.40
CA LEU A 105 6.66 8.85 0.19
C LEU A 105 7.22 10.24 0.47
N SER A 106 6.54 11.25 -0.06
CA SER A 106 6.77 12.66 0.26
C SER A 106 5.57 13.26 0.99
N ASP A 107 5.63 14.55 1.29
CA ASP A 107 4.52 15.28 1.92
C ASP A 107 3.31 15.46 0.98
N THR A 108 3.46 15.17 -0.29
CA THR A 108 2.42 15.39 -1.31
C THR A 108 2.11 14.18 -2.16
N THR A 109 3.02 13.21 -2.26
CA THR A 109 2.91 12.11 -3.22
C THR A 109 3.42 10.80 -2.64
N LEU A 110 2.66 9.73 -2.86
CA LEU A 110 3.09 8.35 -2.71
C LEU A 110 3.40 7.78 -4.09
N ARG A 111 4.62 7.30 -4.30
CA ARG A 111 5.01 6.56 -5.50
C ARG A 111 5.09 5.08 -5.20
N LEU A 112 4.46 4.28 -6.04
CA LEU A 112 4.58 2.83 -6.04
C LEU A 112 5.27 2.40 -7.33
N GLY A 113 6.33 1.64 -7.23
CA GLY A 113 7.14 1.27 -8.39
C GLY A 113 7.52 -0.20 -8.43
N LEU A 114 7.86 -0.62 -9.64
CA LEU A 114 8.33 -1.96 -9.97
C LEU A 114 9.59 -1.85 -10.81
N LEU A 115 10.58 -2.65 -10.46
CA LEU A 115 11.85 -2.74 -11.15
C LEU A 115 12.11 -4.21 -11.51
N SER A 116 12.40 -4.50 -12.76
CA SER A 116 12.81 -5.83 -13.18
C SER A 116 14.31 -5.99 -13.09
N THR A 117 14.77 -7.14 -12.62
CA THR A 117 16.18 -7.47 -12.52
C THR A 117 16.43 -8.89 -13.01
N PRO A 118 17.56 -9.15 -13.70
CA PRO A 118 18.60 -8.18 -14.12
C PRO A 118 18.26 -7.42 -15.41
N TYR A 119 17.21 -7.81 -16.13
CA TYR A 119 16.87 -7.31 -17.45
C TYR A 119 15.38 -7.00 -17.54
N ALA A 120 14.99 -6.28 -18.59
CA ALA A 120 13.59 -6.02 -18.89
C ALA A 120 12.80 -7.33 -19.08
N VAL A 121 11.52 -7.28 -18.74
CA VAL A 121 10.61 -8.42 -18.97
C VAL A 121 10.57 -8.78 -20.47
N GLY A 122 10.50 -10.06 -20.78
CA GLY A 122 10.55 -10.53 -22.18
C GLY A 122 9.28 -10.26 -23.00
N SER A 123 8.20 -9.88 -22.35
CA SER A 123 6.91 -9.52 -22.95
C SER A 123 6.21 -8.47 -22.12
N ASN A 124 5.27 -7.73 -22.73
CA ASN A 124 4.44 -6.79 -21.98
C ASN A 124 3.70 -7.52 -20.85
N THR A 125 3.87 -7.05 -19.63
CA THR A 125 3.32 -7.68 -18.43
C THR A 125 2.53 -6.66 -17.62
N THR A 126 1.28 -6.99 -17.28
CA THR A 126 0.41 -6.13 -16.50
C THR A 126 0.35 -6.58 -15.05
N PHE A 127 0.55 -5.63 -14.15
CA PHE A 127 0.44 -5.79 -12.71
C PHE A 127 -0.67 -4.90 -12.18
N THR A 128 -1.33 -5.33 -11.12
CA THR A 128 -2.32 -4.51 -10.43
C THR A 128 -1.71 -3.96 -9.14
N LEU A 129 -1.71 -2.63 -9.00
CA LEU A 129 -1.29 -1.92 -7.79
C LEU A 129 -2.53 -1.47 -7.02
N SER A 130 -2.56 -1.75 -5.72
CA SER A 130 -3.62 -1.29 -4.83
C SER A 130 -3.03 -0.54 -3.65
N TRP A 131 -3.71 0.49 -3.17
CA TRP A 131 -3.24 1.30 -2.04
C TRP A 131 -4.38 1.77 -1.15
N ILE A 132 -4.02 2.05 0.10
CA ILE A 132 -4.83 2.72 1.09
C ILE A 132 -3.94 3.75 1.78
N ILE A 133 -4.31 5.02 1.74
CA ILE A 133 -3.67 6.10 2.49
C ILE A 133 -4.55 6.44 3.68
N VAL A 134 -3.96 6.49 4.85
CA VAL A 134 -4.66 6.70 6.12
C VAL A 134 -4.31 8.06 6.68
N LEU A 135 -5.32 8.79 7.16
CA LEU A 135 -5.09 9.96 7.98
C LEU A 135 -4.64 9.51 9.37
N ASP A 136 -3.45 9.87 9.74
CA ASP A 136 -2.82 9.59 11.03
C ASP A 136 -2.62 10.87 11.86
N GLU A 137 -3.42 11.89 11.60
CA GLU A 137 -3.48 13.09 12.46
C GLU A 137 -4.09 12.72 13.80
N PHE A 138 -3.27 12.78 14.80
CA PHE A 138 -3.65 12.62 16.19
C PHE A 138 -3.75 13.97 16.89
#